data_4b506f8ac2ec5782bdc7adec24b1b783
#
_entry.id   4b506f8ac2ec5782bdc7adec24b1b783
#
_cell.length_a   1.000
_cell.length_b   1.000
_cell.length_c   1.000
_cell.angle_alpha   90.00
_cell.angle_beta   90.00
_cell.angle_gamma   90.00
#
_symmetry.space_group_name_H-M   'P 1'
#
loop_
_entity.id
_entity.type
_entity.pdbx_description
1 polymer ?
#
loop_
_entity_poly.entity_id
_entity_poly.type
_entity_poly.pdbx_seq_one_letter_code
_entity_poly.pdbx_strand_id
1 'polypeptide(L)'
;RQRQMCIRDSIYVSIAQIRRFNLHSGDEIVGKTRPKRMGDRYNALMYIESVNGENPEIARVRRPFDSLTPIHPNRRLTLEGEGEPGDPSMRLMDFIAPIGLGQRALIVAPPKAGKTILLQKIARAIEKNHPDIELMILLIDERPEEVTDIRRSVRANVFYSTFDSPQENHVRVADMVYERAQRLVEQKQDVVVVVDLSLIHISEPTRPE
;
A
#
# COMPACT_ATOMS: atom_id res chain seq x y z
N ARG A 1 6.23 0.05 -11.53
CA ARG A 1 6.72 -1.34 -11.68
C ARG A 1 5.62 -2.28 -11.25
N GLN A 2 5.12 -3.08 -12.19
CA GLN A 2 4.11 -4.10 -11.92
C GLN A 2 4.68 -5.16 -10.98
N ARG A 3 4.00 -5.40 -9.87
CA ARG A 3 4.22 -6.59 -9.05
C ARG A 3 2.94 -7.42 -9.04
N GLN A 4 2.75 -8.19 -10.10
CA GLN A 4 1.90 -9.36 -10.00
C GLN A 4 2.67 -10.40 -9.18
N MET A 5 2.06 -10.86 -8.10
CA MET A 5 2.57 -11.99 -7.33
C MET A 5 2.37 -13.29 -8.12
N CYS A 6 3.17 -13.48 -9.17
CA CYS A 6 3.21 -14.77 -9.86
C CYS A 6 4.12 -15.71 -9.08
N ILE A 7 3.55 -16.80 -8.55
CA ILE A 7 4.31 -17.88 -7.87
C ILE A 7 5.42 -18.43 -8.76
N ARG A 8 5.31 -18.29 -10.08
CA ARG A 8 6.33 -18.73 -11.06
C ARG A 8 7.63 -17.96 -10.98
N ASP A 9 7.61 -16.71 -10.53
CA ASP A 9 8.78 -15.82 -10.46
C ASP A 9 9.32 -15.68 -9.02
N SER A 10 8.92 -16.58 -8.13
CA SER A 10 9.38 -16.56 -6.74
C SER A 10 10.88 -16.84 -6.65
N ILE A 11 11.55 -16.08 -5.79
CA ILE A 11 12.99 -16.19 -5.52
C ILE A 11 13.15 -16.71 -4.10
N TYR A 12 13.96 -17.76 -3.96
CA TYR A 12 14.28 -18.32 -2.66
C TYR A 12 15.30 -17.43 -1.94
N VAL A 13 14.97 -17.02 -0.73
CA VAL A 13 15.85 -16.31 0.21
C VAL A 13 16.23 -17.28 1.32
N SER A 14 17.53 -17.46 1.57
CA SER A 14 17.99 -18.39 2.60
C SER A 14 17.66 -17.90 4.01
N ILE A 15 17.38 -18.83 4.92
CA ILE A 15 17.12 -18.53 6.34
C ILE A 15 18.31 -17.77 6.97
N ALA A 16 19.53 -18.07 6.53
CA ALA A 16 20.73 -17.37 7.00
C ALA A 16 20.71 -15.88 6.61
N GLN A 17 20.28 -15.55 5.38
CA GLN A 17 20.11 -14.16 4.93
C GLN A 17 18.98 -13.45 5.67
N ILE A 18 17.84 -14.11 5.86
CA ILE A 18 16.70 -13.58 6.62
C ILE A 18 17.14 -13.18 8.03
N ARG A 19 17.84 -14.09 8.73
CA ARG A 19 18.33 -13.83 10.10
C ARG A 19 19.45 -12.79 10.14
N ARG A 20 20.37 -12.82 9.18
CA ARG A 20 21.52 -11.90 9.14
C ARG A 20 21.08 -10.44 8.99
N PHE A 21 20.12 -10.17 8.10
CA PHE A 21 19.66 -8.82 7.78
C PHE A 21 18.33 -8.47 8.44
N ASN A 22 17.84 -9.31 9.36
CA ASN A 22 16.56 -9.11 10.06
C ASN A 22 15.42 -8.80 9.10
N LEU A 23 15.28 -9.63 8.05
CA LEU A 23 14.26 -9.43 7.03
C LEU A 23 12.88 -9.89 7.52
N HIS A 24 11.89 -9.09 7.26
CA HIS A 24 10.49 -9.38 7.58
C HIS A 24 9.62 -9.34 6.32
N SER A 25 8.42 -9.88 6.42
CA SER A 25 7.42 -9.73 5.36
C SER A 25 7.18 -8.23 5.10
N GLY A 26 6.96 -7.90 3.81
CA GLY A 26 6.80 -6.52 3.38
C GLY A 26 8.12 -5.80 3.04
N ASP A 27 9.30 -6.38 3.35
CA ASP A 27 10.57 -5.81 2.91
C ASP A 27 10.74 -5.92 1.39
N GLU A 28 11.18 -4.84 0.78
CA GLU A 28 11.61 -4.80 -0.61
C GLU A 28 13.11 -5.09 -0.70
N ILE A 29 13.46 -6.16 -1.40
CA ILE A 29 14.84 -6.59 -1.52
C ILE A 29 15.30 -6.40 -2.97
N VAL A 30 16.41 -5.68 -3.15
CA VAL A 30 17.13 -5.62 -4.42
C VAL A 30 18.43 -6.41 -4.26
N GLY A 31 18.71 -7.27 -5.22
CA GLY A 31 19.88 -8.13 -5.12
C GLY A 31 20.14 -8.97 -6.36
N LYS A 32 21.24 -9.69 -6.35
CA LYS A 32 21.65 -10.60 -7.43
C LYS A 32 21.12 -12.00 -7.18
N THR A 33 20.48 -12.56 -8.20
CA THR A 33 19.95 -13.92 -8.16
C THR A 33 20.79 -14.85 -9.05
N ARG A 34 20.84 -16.12 -8.70
CA ARG A 34 21.31 -17.16 -9.61
C ARG A 34 20.12 -17.93 -10.19
N PRO A 35 20.20 -18.37 -11.43
CA PRO A 35 19.21 -19.26 -11.99
C PRO A 35 19.16 -20.59 -11.23
N LYS A 36 17.98 -21.21 -11.23
CA LYS A 36 17.77 -22.53 -10.62
C LYS A 36 18.71 -23.59 -11.24
N ARG A 37 19.31 -24.41 -10.39
CA ARG A 37 20.08 -25.58 -10.80
C ARG A 37 19.11 -26.76 -11.01
N MET A 38 19.63 -27.82 -11.61
CA MET A 38 18.90 -29.08 -11.76
C MET A 38 18.46 -29.58 -10.36
N GLY A 39 17.14 -29.66 -10.12
CA GLY A 39 16.56 -29.99 -8.82
C GLY A 39 16.05 -28.80 -7.98
N ASP A 40 16.42 -27.57 -8.28
CA ASP A 40 15.91 -26.39 -7.58
C ASP A 40 14.53 -26.01 -8.08
N ARG A 41 13.60 -25.70 -7.16
CA ARG A 41 12.24 -25.25 -7.50
C ARG A 41 12.21 -23.78 -7.91
N TYR A 42 13.09 -22.93 -7.33
CA TYR A 42 13.14 -21.49 -7.49
C TYR A 42 14.54 -20.98 -7.80
N ASN A 43 14.63 -19.78 -8.36
CA ASN A 43 15.88 -19.02 -8.41
C ASN A 43 16.30 -18.68 -6.96
N ALA A 44 17.59 -18.61 -6.69
CA ALA A 44 18.08 -18.29 -5.35
C ALA A 44 18.69 -16.89 -5.31
N LEU A 45 18.38 -16.14 -4.25
CA LEU A 45 19.03 -14.86 -3.96
C LEU A 45 20.45 -15.12 -3.46
N MET A 46 21.44 -14.58 -4.18
CA MET A 46 22.85 -14.76 -3.84
C MET A 46 23.39 -13.63 -2.97
N TYR A 47 23.06 -12.42 -3.33
CA TYR A 47 23.56 -11.23 -2.68
C TYR A 47 22.46 -10.17 -2.58
N ILE A 48 22.37 -9.49 -1.43
CA ILE A 48 21.43 -8.39 -1.18
C ILE A 48 22.20 -7.09 -1.36
N GLU A 49 21.75 -6.25 -2.27
CA GLU A 49 22.31 -4.92 -2.55
C GLU A 49 21.65 -3.86 -1.68
N SER A 50 20.32 -3.91 -1.57
CA SER A 50 19.58 -3.01 -0.70
C SER A 50 18.31 -3.66 -0.13
N VAL A 51 17.86 -3.15 1.00
CA VAL A 51 16.58 -3.48 1.65
C VAL A 51 15.79 -2.19 1.78
N ASN A 52 14.62 -2.15 1.16
CA ASN A 52 13.76 -0.94 1.10
C ASN A 52 14.48 0.31 0.57
N GLY A 53 15.42 0.15 -0.37
CA GLY A 53 16.21 1.23 -0.95
C GLY A 53 17.46 1.64 -0.15
N GLU A 54 17.64 1.12 1.08
CA GLU A 54 18.77 1.44 1.95
C GLU A 54 19.78 0.29 2.05
N ASN A 55 20.94 0.57 2.67
CA ASN A 55 21.97 -0.44 2.92
C ASN A 55 21.40 -1.54 3.83
N PRO A 56 21.63 -2.85 3.53
CA PRO A 56 21.10 -3.96 4.31
C PRO A 56 21.49 -3.94 5.79
N GLU A 57 22.61 -3.35 6.15
CA GLU A 57 23.03 -3.23 7.56
C GLU A 57 22.14 -2.28 8.37
N ILE A 58 21.49 -1.30 7.72
CA ILE A 58 20.50 -0.39 8.36
C ILE A 58 19.24 -1.18 8.72
N ALA A 59 18.79 -2.04 7.81
CA ALA A 59 17.63 -2.91 8.07
C ALA A 59 17.81 -3.79 9.31
N ARG A 60 19.04 -4.21 9.59
CA ARG A 60 19.38 -5.06 10.74
C ARG A 60 19.14 -4.37 12.09
N VAL A 61 19.35 -3.05 12.17
CA VAL A 61 19.29 -2.26 13.43
C VAL A 61 17.97 -1.51 13.58
N ARG A 62 17.05 -1.62 12.63
CA ARG A 62 15.75 -0.93 12.69
C ARG A 62 14.93 -1.41 13.90
N ARG A 63 14.18 -0.49 14.48
CA ARG A 63 13.23 -0.81 15.55
C ARG A 63 11.98 -1.44 14.94
N PRO A 64 11.51 -2.58 15.47
CA PRO A 64 10.27 -3.19 14.99
C PRO A 64 9.08 -2.26 15.21
N PHE A 65 8.11 -2.28 14.30
CA PHE A 65 6.93 -1.42 14.32
C PHE A 65 6.19 -1.45 15.66
N ASP A 66 6.02 -2.62 16.26
CA ASP A 66 5.30 -2.82 17.51
C ASP A 66 5.98 -2.14 18.72
N SER A 67 7.27 -1.81 18.60
CA SER A 67 8.02 -1.08 19.63
C SER A 67 7.96 0.44 19.50
N LEU A 68 7.32 0.95 18.44
CA LEU A 68 7.17 2.38 18.23
C LEU A 68 6.05 2.94 19.10
N THR A 69 6.27 4.13 19.66
CA THR A 69 5.27 4.80 20.48
C THR A 69 4.23 5.47 19.57
N PRO A 70 2.94 5.11 19.67
CA PRO A 70 1.89 5.79 18.93
C PRO A 70 1.74 7.23 19.45
N ILE A 71 1.63 8.19 18.54
CA ILE A 71 1.41 9.60 18.85
C ILE A 71 0.12 10.08 18.21
N HIS A 72 -0.50 11.09 18.80
CA HIS A 72 -1.65 11.75 18.18
C HIS A 72 -1.23 12.47 16.89
N PRO A 73 -2.10 12.52 15.86
CA PRO A 73 -1.85 13.28 14.65
C PRO A 73 -1.62 14.77 14.98
N ASN A 74 -0.40 15.25 14.78
CA ASN A 74 -0.01 16.64 15.04
C ASN A 74 0.40 17.38 13.76
N ARG A 75 0.51 16.69 12.64
CA ARG A 75 0.90 17.20 11.33
C ARG A 75 -0.24 17.00 10.34
N ARG A 76 -0.77 18.10 9.80
CA ARG A 76 -1.91 18.06 8.88
C ARG A 76 -1.46 17.60 7.49
N LEU A 77 -2.29 16.79 6.86
CA LEU A 77 -2.18 16.40 5.46
C LEU A 77 -3.10 17.31 4.63
N THR A 78 -2.54 18.41 4.10
CA THR A 78 -3.31 19.38 3.32
C THR A 78 -3.63 18.84 1.94
N LEU A 79 -4.91 18.81 1.58
CA LEU A 79 -5.40 18.33 0.29
C LEU A 79 -5.62 19.49 -0.70
N GLU A 80 -5.93 20.69 -0.22
CA GLU A 80 -6.06 21.87 -1.07
C GLU A 80 -4.68 22.29 -1.59
N GLY A 81 -4.54 22.49 -2.91
CA GLY A 81 -3.30 22.96 -3.52
C GLY A 81 -3.10 24.46 -3.33
N GLU A 82 -1.87 24.91 -3.10
CA GLU A 82 -1.52 26.32 -3.04
C GLU A 82 -1.57 26.97 -4.45
N GLY A 83 -2.19 28.13 -4.57
CA GLY A 83 -2.03 29.07 -5.70
C GLY A 83 -2.93 28.88 -6.91
N GLU A 84 -3.77 27.87 -7.00
CA GLU A 84 -4.80 27.74 -8.03
C GLU A 84 -6.18 27.55 -7.37
N PRO A 85 -7.31 27.92 -8.03
CA PRO A 85 -8.61 27.56 -7.56
C PRO A 85 -8.71 26.02 -7.58
N GLY A 86 -8.34 25.41 -6.45
CA GLY A 86 -8.31 23.97 -6.25
C GLY A 86 -9.69 23.35 -6.38
N ASP A 87 -9.74 22.03 -6.46
CA ASP A 87 -10.98 21.28 -6.46
C ASP A 87 -11.80 21.63 -5.19
N PRO A 88 -13.01 22.15 -5.32
CA PRO A 88 -13.87 22.51 -4.17
C PRO A 88 -14.05 21.35 -3.18
N SER A 89 -13.98 20.10 -3.67
CA SER A 89 -14.10 18.91 -2.84
C SER A 89 -12.92 18.77 -1.87
N MET A 90 -11.69 19.06 -2.31
CA MET A 90 -10.48 18.97 -1.46
C MET A 90 -10.48 20.07 -0.41
N ARG A 91 -10.83 21.30 -0.81
CA ARG A 91 -11.01 22.43 0.12
C ARG A 91 -12.09 22.14 1.18
N LEU A 92 -13.22 21.58 0.75
CA LEU A 92 -14.30 21.22 1.66
C LEU A 92 -13.86 20.14 2.67
N MET A 93 -13.11 19.15 2.21
CA MET A 93 -12.53 18.12 3.09
C MET A 93 -11.56 18.72 4.10
N ASP A 94 -10.67 19.58 3.66
CA ASP A 94 -9.71 20.24 4.54
C ASP A 94 -10.38 21.12 5.59
N PHE A 95 -11.55 21.66 5.28
CA PHE A 95 -12.31 22.51 6.20
C PHE A 95 -13.17 21.71 7.19
N ILE A 96 -13.90 20.69 6.71
CA ILE A 96 -14.87 19.94 7.53
C ILE A 96 -14.21 18.74 8.23
N ALA A 97 -13.32 18.02 7.54
CA ALA A 97 -12.73 16.78 8.01
C ALA A 97 -11.21 16.74 7.72
N PRO A 98 -10.42 17.62 8.35
CA PRO A 98 -8.98 17.66 8.12
C PRO A 98 -8.34 16.34 8.51
N ILE A 99 -7.45 15.83 7.65
CA ILE A 99 -6.72 14.58 7.87
C ILE A 99 -5.32 14.90 8.38
N GLY A 100 -4.87 14.18 9.41
CA GLY A 100 -3.52 14.28 9.96
C GLY A 100 -2.70 13.02 9.68
N LEU A 101 -1.39 13.17 9.62
CA LEU A 101 -0.47 12.02 9.53
C LEU A 101 -0.58 11.16 10.79
N GLY A 102 -0.72 9.84 10.59
CA GLY A 102 -1.02 8.89 11.66
C GLY A 102 -2.51 8.73 11.99
N GLN A 103 -3.39 9.48 11.31
CA GLN A 103 -4.84 9.36 11.46
C GLN A 103 -5.41 8.22 10.60
N ARG A 104 -6.40 7.53 11.13
CA ARG A 104 -7.26 6.63 10.37
C ARG A 104 -8.59 7.32 10.09
N ALA A 105 -8.92 7.48 8.82
CA ALA A 105 -10.16 8.08 8.34
C ALA A 105 -11.03 7.03 7.62
N LEU A 106 -12.33 7.18 7.69
CA LEU A 106 -13.29 6.33 7.00
C LEU A 106 -14.22 7.20 6.16
N ILE A 107 -14.34 6.89 4.88
CA ILE A 107 -15.28 7.53 3.95
C ILE A 107 -16.42 6.56 3.68
N VAL A 108 -17.60 6.90 4.15
CA VAL A 108 -18.82 6.11 3.92
C VAL A 108 -19.70 6.86 2.94
N ALA A 109 -20.10 6.17 1.88
CA ALA A 109 -20.96 6.73 0.85
C ALA A 109 -21.90 5.65 0.30
N PRO A 110 -23.13 6.01 -0.08
CA PRO A 110 -24.03 5.08 -0.76
C PRO A 110 -23.43 4.67 -2.12
N PRO A 111 -23.88 3.55 -2.70
CA PRO A 111 -23.46 3.14 -4.03
C PRO A 111 -23.65 4.26 -5.07
N LYS A 112 -22.69 4.38 -5.99
CA LYS A 112 -22.71 5.40 -7.07
C LYS A 112 -22.65 6.87 -6.62
N ALA A 113 -22.31 7.15 -5.36
CA ALA A 113 -22.16 8.52 -4.86
C ALA A 113 -20.79 9.17 -5.20
N GLY A 114 -19.93 8.48 -5.94
CA GLY A 114 -18.62 9.00 -6.34
C GLY A 114 -17.49 8.75 -5.34
N LYS A 115 -17.60 7.75 -4.46
CA LYS A 115 -16.56 7.37 -3.49
C LYS A 115 -15.20 7.17 -4.16
N THR A 116 -15.11 6.36 -5.21
CA THR A 116 -13.86 6.08 -5.94
C THR A 116 -13.27 7.34 -6.58
N ILE A 117 -14.13 8.23 -7.12
CA ILE A 117 -13.68 9.52 -7.67
C ILE A 117 -13.09 10.41 -6.58
N LEU A 118 -13.71 10.44 -5.40
CA LEU A 118 -13.20 11.21 -4.26
C LEU A 118 -11.86 10.66 -3.78
N LEU A 119 -11.71 9.34 -3.67
CA LEU A 119 -10.45 8.69 -3.32
C LEU A 119 -9.33 8.99 -4.33
N GLN A 120 -9.64 8.99 -5.63
CA GLN A 120 -8.69 9.38 -6.67
C GLN A 120 -8.26 10.85 -6.55
N LYS A 121 -9.18 11.74 -6.23
CA LYS A 121 -8.87 13.17 -5.99
C LYS A 121 -7.98 13.36 -4.79
N ILE A 122 -8.27 12.67 -3.68
CA ILE A 122 -7.44 12.66 -2.47
C ILE A 122 -6.03 12.15 -2.80
N ALA A 123 -5.93 11.03 -3.50
CA ALA A 123 -4.64 10.44 -3.87
C ALA A 123 -3.80 11.41 -4.73
N ARG A 124 -4.40 12.06 -5.73
CA ARG A 124 -3.74 13.10 -6.55
C ARG A 124 -3.32 14.31 -5.74
N ALA A 125 -4.16 14.75 -4.81
CA ALA A 125 -3.85 15.88 -3.94
C ALA A 125 -2.64 15.57 -3.05
N ILE A 126 -2.59 14.36 -2.47
CA ILE A 126 -1.45 13.92 -1.66
C ILE A 126 -0.18 13.85 -2.51
N GLU A 127 -0.24 13.24 -3.69
CA GLU A 127 0.89 13.14 -4.62
C GLU A 127 1.45 14.53 -4.99
N LYS A 128 0.57 15.50 -5.23
CA LYS A 128 0.95 16.87 -5.64
C LYS A 128 1.52 17.67 -4.47
N ASN A 129 0.85 17.62 -3.31
CA ASN A 129 1.16 18.50 -2.18
C ASN A 129 2.22 17.90 -1.23
N HIS A 130 2.40 16.59 -1.25
CA HIS A 130 3.27 15.85 -0.33
C HIS A 130 4.12 14.82 -1.07
N PRO A 131 5.06 15.24 -1.94
CA PRO A 131 5.85 14.32 -2.77
C PRO A 131 6.78 13.41 -1.97
N ASP A 132 7.07 13.76 -0.71
CA ASP A 132 7.92 12.97 0.18
C ASP A 132 7.17 11.82 0.88
N ILE A 133 5.84 11.78 0.75
CA ILE A 133 5.01 10.74 1.36
C ILE A 133 4.88 9.56 0.41
N GLU A 134 5.15 8.38 0.90
CA GLU A 134 4.89 7.15 0.15
C GLU A 134 3.39 6.86 0.10
N LEU A 135 2.81 6.98 -1.09
CA LEU A 135 1.39 6.75 -1.32
C LEU A 135 1.16 5.33 -1.86
N MET A 136 0.41 4.55 -1.12
CA MET A 136 -0.04 3.22 -1.51
C MET A 136 -1.56 3.20 -1.68
N ILE A 137 -2.05 2.57 -2.73
CA ILE A 137 -3.47 2.39 -2.98
C ILE A 137 -3.77 0.90 -3.00
N LEU A 138 -4.71 0.48 -2.19
CA LEU A 138 -5.19 -0.89 -2.10
C LEU A 138 -6.63 -0.97 -2.58
N LEU A 139 -6.85 -1.73 -3.66
CA LEU A 139 -8.15 -1.97 -4.27
C LEU A 139 -8.55 -3.41 -4.02
N ILE A 140 -9.66 -3.64 -3.32
CA ILE A 140 -10.15 -4.98 -3.01
C ILE A 140 -11.55 -5.14 -3.58
N ASP A 141 -11.75 -6.25 -4.29
CA ASP A 141 -13.02 -6.61 -4.93
C ASP A 141 -13.46 -5.61 -6.00
N GLU A 142 -12.50 -4.90 -6.61
CA GLU A 142 -12.75 -3.93 -7.66
C GLU A 142 -12.68 -4.56 -9.06
N ARG A 143 -13.31 -3.89 -10.02
CA ARG A 143 -13.31 -4.34 -11.41
C ARG A 143 -11.96 -4.03 -12.09
N PRO A 144 -11.46 -4.90 -13.00
CA PRO A 144 -10.19 -4.68 -13.69
C PRO A 144 -10.07 -3.36 -14.43
N GLU A 145 -11.19 -2.86 -14.99
CA GLU A 145 -11.25 -1.56 -15.65
C GLU A 145 -11.03 -0.41 -14.68
N GLU A 146 -11.64 -0.45 -13.47
CA GLU A 146 -11.48 0.57 -12.43
C GLU A 146 -10.04 0.57 -11.88
N VAL A 147 -9.45 -0.60 -11.69
CA VAL A 147 -8.03 -0.75 -11.34
C VAL A 147 -7.14 -0.07 -12.37
N THR A 148 -7.43 -0.29 -13.67
CA THR A 148 -6.66 0.29 -14.77
C THR A 148 -6.76 1.81 -14.78
N ASP A 149 -7.94 2.35 -14.54
CA ASP A 149 -8.19 3.80 -14.53
C ASP A 149 -7.46 4.47 -13.35
N ILE A 150 -7.51 3.89 -12.16
CA ILE A 150 -6.78 4.41 -11.00
C ILE A 150 -5.27 4.38 -11.28
N ARG A 151 -4.72 3.29 -11.79
CA ARG A 151 -3.30 3.16 -12.13
C ARG A 151 -2.80 4.16 -13.16
N ARG A 152 -3.66 4.60 -14.07
CA ARG A 152 -3.33 5.63 -15.07
C ARG A 152 -3.45 7.04 -14.49
N SER A 153 -4.29 7.21 -13.49
CA SER A 153 -4.64 8.51 -12.93
C SER A 153 -3.70 9.00 -11.83
N VAL A 154 -2.95 8.10 -11.18
CA VAL A 154 -2.09 8.38 -10.02
C VAL A 154 -0.73 7.70 -10.18
N ARG A 155 0.36 8.33 -9.74
CA ARG A 155 1.73 7.76 -9.72
C ARG A 155 2.04 7.02 -8.41
N ALA A 156 1.03 6.45 -7.78
CA ALA A 156 1.17 5.70 -6.54
C ALA A 156 1.47 4.23 -6.77
N ASN A 157 1.91 3.54 -5.73
CA ASN A 157 1.99 2.09 -5.72
C ASN A 157 0.59 1.48 -5.57
N VAL A 158 0.02 0.96 -6.65
CA VAL A 158 -1.33 0.39 -6.66
C VAL A 158 -1.26 -1.13 -6.51
N PHE A 159 -1.83 -1.64 -5.42
CA PHE A 159 -2.05 -3.04 -5.13
C PHE A 159 -3.53 -3.36 -5.32
N TYR A 160 -3.84 -4.53 -5.85
CA TYR A 160 -5.23 -4.87 -6.11
C TYR A 160 -5.49 -6.37 -6.03
N SER A 161 -6.72 -6.69 -5.71
CA SER A 161 -7.29 -8.02 -5.87
C SER A 161 -8.69 -7.85 -6.45
N THR A 162 -8.89 -8.36 -7.67
CA THR A 162 -10.12 -8.20 -8.43
C THR A 162 -11.22 -9.14 -7.95
N PHE A 163 -12.46 -8.84 -8.29
CA PHE A 163 -13.66 -9.57 -7.84
C PHE A 163 -13.67 -11.05 -8.24
N ASP A 164 -12.95 -11.43 -9.29
CA ASP A 164 -12.78 -12.81 -9.76
C ASP A 164 -11.72 -13.61 -8.99
N SER A 165 -11.00 -12.95 -8.07
CA SER A 165 -9.99 -13.59 -7.23
C SER A 165 -10.62 -14.28 -6.01
N PRO A 166 -10.05 -15.40 -5.53
CA PRO A 166 -10.48 -16.03 -4.28
C PRO A 166 -10.39 -15.07 -3.09
N GLN A 167 -11.29 -15.20 -2.13
CA GLN A 167 -11.31 -14.35 -0.91
C GLN A 167 -9.98 -14.37 -0.13
N GLU A 168 -9.31 -15.52 -0.09
CA GLU A 168 -7.98 -15.65 0.52
C GLU A 168 -6.95 -14.71 -0.11
N ASN A 169 -7.10 -14.39 -1.40
CA ASN A 169 -6.23 -13.48 -2.11
C ASN A 169 -6.45 -12.03 -1.65
N HIS A 170 -7.69 -11.64 -1.34
CA HIS A 170 -8.02 -10.31 -0.82
C HIS A 170 -7.30 -10.07 0.51
N VAL A 171 -7.41 -11.03 1.44
CA VAL A 171 -6.74 -10.97 2.74
C VAL A 171 -5.21 -10.91 2.56
N ARG A 172 -4.66 -11.80 1.73
CA ARG A 172 -3.22 -11.86 1.49
C ARG A 172 -2.64 -10.57 0.90
N VAL A 173 -3.36 -9.94 -0.03
CA VAL A 173 -2.92 -8.66 -0.61
C VAL A 173 -3.00 -7.54 0.43
N ALA A 174 -4.06 -7.52 1.25
CA ALA A 174 -4.22 -6.56 2.33
C ALA A 174 -3.09 -6.68 3.37
N ASP A 175 -2.81 -7.91 3.82
CA ASP A 175 -1.72 -8.18 4.76
C ASP A 175 -0.37 -7.73 4.20
N MET A 176 -0.10 -8.03 2.93
CA MET A 176 1.15 -7.63 2.28
C MET A 176 1.31 -6.10 2.23
N VAL A 177 0.25 -5.36 1.92
CA VAL A 177 0.28 -3.88 1.92
C VAL A 177 0.49 -3.34 3.32
N TYR A 178 -0.20 -3.91 4.31
CA TYR A 178 -0.04 -3.54 5.71
C TYR A 178 1.38 -3.77 6.22
N GLU A 179 1.94 -4.96 5.99
CA GLU A 179 3.31 -5.28 6.34
C GLU A 179 4.31 -4.36 5.61
N ARG A 180 4.07 -4.06 4.33
CA ARG A 180 4.89 -3.10 3.59
C ARG A 180 4.86 -1.70 4.22
N ALA A 181 3.68 -1.21 4.60
CA ALA A 181 3.53 0.07 5.28
C ALA A 181 4.32 0.11 6.60
N GLN A 182 4.25 -0.95 7.40
CA GLN A 182 5.03 -1.07 8.63
C GLN A 182 6.54 -0.97 8.36
N ARG A 183 7.06 -1.66 7.34
CA ARG A 183 8.50 -1.63 6.98
C ARG A 183 8.97 -0.23 6.61
N LEU A 184 8.15 0.55 5.91
CA LEU A 184 8.46 1.92 5.55
C LEU A 184 8.45 2.86 6.77
N VAL A 185 7.48 2.70 7.67
CA VAL A 185 7.41 3.46 8.92
C VAL A 185 8.61 3.16 9.84
N GLU A 186 9.08 1.90 9.90
CA GLU A 186 10.31 1.53 10.62
C GLU A 186 11.55 2.28 10.11
N GLN A 187 11.54 2.69 8.83
CA GLN A 187 12.57 3.51 8.21
C GLN A 187 12.28 5.03 8.33
N LYS A 188 11.30 5.41 9.15
CA LYS A 188 10.88 6.80 9.35
C LYS A 188 10.32 7.48 8.10
N GLN A 189 9.80 6.71 7.16
CA GLN A 189 9.08 7.23 6.01
C GLN A 189 7.62 7.48 6.38
N ASP A 190 7.10 8.63 5.97
CA ASP A 190 5.67 8.91 6.08
C ASP A 190 4.92 8.12 5.01
N VAL A 191 3.89 7.39 5.40
CA VAL A 191 3.12 6.52 4.51
C VAL A 191 1.64 6.84 4.61
N VAL A 192 0.99 6.94 3.46
CA VAL A 192 -0.47 7.00 3.36
C VAL A 192 -0.96 5.78 2.59
N VAL A 193 -1.90 5.06 3.18
CA VAL A 193 -2.58 3.93 2.53
C VAL A 193 -4.02 4.30 2.27
N VAL A 194 -4.39 4.42 1.01
CA VAL A 194 -5.78 4.62 0.56
C VAL A 194 -6.36 3.25 0.23
N VAL A 195 -7.44 2.87 0.93
CA VAL A 195 -8.09 1.58 0.73
C VAL A 195 -9.46 1.79 0.12
N ASP A 196 -9.71 1.24 -1.06
CA ASP A 196 -11.03 1.14 -1.65
C ASP A 196 -11.53 -0.30 -1.53
N LEU A 197 -12.64 -0.45 -0.81
CA LEU A 197 -13.31 -1.72 -0.59
C LEU A 197 -14.66 -1.67 -1.29
N SER A 198 -14.83 -2.44 -2.34
CA SER A 198 -16.13 -2.65 -2.94
C SER A 198 -16.94 -3.63 -2.09
N LEU A 199 -17.74 -3.12 -1.17
CA LEU A 199 -18.58 -3.93 -0.27
C LEU A 199 -19.90 -4.40 -0.93
N ILE A 200 -19.96 -4.46 -2.25
CA ILE A 200 -21.17 -4.86 -3.00
C ILE A 200 -21.63 -6.29 -2.63
N HIS A 201 -20.73 -7.11 -2.09
CA HIS A 201 -21.00 -8.50 -1.71
C HIS A 201 -21.22 -8.73 -0.21
N ILE A 202 -21.26 -7.71 0.62
CA ILE A 202 -21.92 -7.84 1.91
C ILE A 202 -23.41 -7.89 1.59
N SER A 203 -23.88 -9.11 1.29
CA SER A 203 -25.28 -9.43 1.05
C SER A 203 -26.17 -8.70 2.05
N GLU A 204 -27.16 -8.00 1.55
CA GLU A 204 -28.35 -7.72 2.36
C GLU A 204 -28.71 -8.99 3.09
N PRO A 205 -28.93 -8.92 4.42
CA PRO A 205 -29.44 -10.08 5.12
C PRO A 205 -30.71 -10.49 4.39
N THR A 206 -30.69 -11.66 3.78
CA THR A 206 -31.88 -12.29 3.21
C THR A 206 -32.96 -12.22 4.28
N ARG A 207 -33.94 -11.33 4.08
CA ARG A 207 -35.16 -11.38 4.90
C ARG A 207 -35.73 -12.77 4.75
N PRO A 208 -35.89 -13.52 5.83
CA PRO A 208 -36.68 -14.75 5.77
C PRO A 208 -38.07 -14.33 5.29
N GLU A 209 -38.51 -14.94 4.22
CA GLU A 209 -39.90 -14.84 3.76
C GLU A 209 -40.86 -15.40 4.80
#